data_78285e4082b8c396563cd5e073d44595
#
_entry.id   78285e4082b8c396563cd5e073d44595
#
_cell.length_a   1.000
_cell.length_b   1.000
_cell.length_c   1.000
_cell.angle_alpha   90.00
_cell.angle_beta   90.00
_cell.angle_gamma   90.00
#
_symmetry.space_group_name_H-M   'P 1'
#
loop_
_entity.id
_entity.type
_entity.pdbx_description
1 polymer ?
#
loop_
_entity_poly.entity_id
_entity_poly.type
_entity_poly.pdbx_seq_one_letter_code
_entity_poly.pdbx_strand_id
1 'polypeptide(L)'
;MRSIDKIIIQYEMTIQNALSALNESDLLILFIVNSDGVLERTITDGDLRRFVLDKGSLDGSVDELPEKSPIVVTSDASNNEVSTLMYRHGINHIPVVDATGLPIGIHTREGVDTRILLSVPHMTGEEKEYIEQAFDTNW
;
A
#
# COMPACT_ATOMS: atom_id res chain seq x y z
N MET A 1 0.99 -13.81 -0.32
CA MET A 1 1.50 -12.44 -0.44
C MET A 1 1.18 -11.84 -1.80
N ARG A 2 0.69 -10.63 -1.80
CA ARG A 2 0.40 -9.97 -3.05
C ARG A 2 1.64 -9.26 -3.55
N SER A 3 1.84 -9.30 -4.86
CA SER A 3 2.99 -8.64 -5.46
C SER A 3 2.80 -7.12 -5.43
N ILE A 4 3.86 -6.40 -5.10
CA ILE A 4 3.84 -4.95 -5.12
C ILE A 4 4.64 -4.40 -6.28
N ASP A 5 5.16 -5.25 -7.14
CA ASP A 5 6.02 -4.81 -8.24
C ASP A 5 5.35 -3.84 -9.19
N LYS A 6 4.07 -4.05 -9.44
CA LYS A 6 3.32 -3.19 -10.36
C LYS A 6 2.98 -1.84 -9.78
N ILE A 7 3.09 -1.68 -8.48
CA ILE A 7 2.74 -0.42 -7.83
C ILE A 7 3.96 0.40 -7.42
N ILE A 8 5.16 -0.12 -7.63
CA ILE A 8 6.38 0.59 -7.29
C ILE A 8 6.83 1.42 -8.48
N ILE A 9 6.95 2.72 -8.25
CA ILE A 9 7.32 3.68 -9.30
C ILE A 9 8.56 4.43 -8.82
N GLN A 10 9.59 4.50 -9.68
CA GLN A 10 10.84 5.16 -9.34
C GLN A 10 11.03 6.53 -9.97
N TYR A 11 10.08 6.98 -10.75
CA TYR A 11 10.24 8.25 -11.46
C TYR A 11 8.93 9.02 -11.42
N GLU A 12 9.04 10.30 -11.73
CA GLU A 12 7.88 11.16 -11.80
C GLU A 12 6.97 10.73 -12.94
N MET A 13 5.69 10.90 -12.73
CA MET A 13 4.71 10.58 -13.75
C MET A 13 3.61 11.63 -13.72
N THR A 14 2.82 11.66 -14.79
CA THR A 14 1.68 12.55 -14.85
C THR A 14 0.52 11.93 -14.05
N ILE A 15 -0.45 12.76 -13.72
CA ILE A 15 -1.65 12.29 -13.06
C ILE A 15 -2.36 11.25 -13.92
N GLN A 16 -2.39 11.45 -15.23
CA GLN A 16 -2.99 10.49 -16.13
C GLN A 16 -2.29 9.14 -16.10
N ASN A 17 -0.96 9.15 -16.10
CA ASN A 17 -0.19 7.90 -16.03
C ASN A 17 -0.40 7.21 -14.69
N ALA A 18 -0.50 7.98 -13.62
CA ALA A 18 -0.75 7.42 -12.29
C ALA A 18 -2.11 6.75 -12.23
N LEU A 19 -3.13 7.38 -12.81
CA LEU A 19 -4.46 6.77 -12.87
C LEU A 19 -4.45 5.48 -13.68
N SER A 20 -3.71 5.45 -14.78
CA SER A 20 -3.58 4.23 -15.58
C SER A 20 -2.91 3.13 -14.79
N ALA A 21 -1.86 3.46 -14.06
CA ALA A 21 -1.15 2.48 -13.23
C ALA A 21 -2.06 1.92 -12.13
N LEU A 22 -2.84 2.78 -11.50
CA LEU A 22 -3.80 2.33 -10.49
C LEU A 22 -4.86 1.43 -11.10
N ASN A 23 -5.31 1.74 -12.30
CA ASN A 23 -6.32 0.96 -12.97
C ASN A 23 -5.83 -0.44 -13.33
N GLU A 24 -4.54 -0.59 -13.52
CA GLU A 24 -3.94 -1.90 -13.80
C GLU A 24 -3.68 -2.70 -12.54
N SER A 25 -3.74 -2.07 -11.38
CA SER A 25 -3.49 -2.70 -10.10
C SER A 25 -4.78 -2.86 -9.32
N ASP A 26 -4.97 -4.00 -8.68
CA ASP A 26 -6.14 -4.18 -7.81
C ASP A 26 -5.93 -3.55 -6.45
N LEU A 27 -4.76 -3.03 -6.16
CA LEU A 27 -4.49 -2.50 -4.83
C LEU A 27 -4.90 -1.05 -4.65
N LEU A 28 -5.10 -0.32 -5.75
CA LEU A 28 -5.54 1.08 -5.73
C LEU A 28 -4.61 2.01 -4.95
N ILE A 29 -3.33 1.69 -4.96
CA ILE A 29 -2.31 2.52 -4.32
C ILE A 29 -1.02 2.37 -5.14
N LEU A 30 -0.23 3.43 -5.16
CA LEU A 30 1.09 3.41 -5.79
C LEU A 30 2.13 3.79 -4.75
N PHE A 31 3.29 3.17 -4.84
CA PHE A 31 4.44 3.47 -3.99
C PHE A 31 5.46 4.22 -4.82
N ILE A 32 5.78 5.43 -4.42
CA ILE A 32 6.83 6.21 -5.09
C ILE A 32 8.12 6.02 -4.29
N VAL A 33 9.14 5.51 -4.95
CA VAL A 33 10.42 5.25 -4.31
C VAL A 33 11.50 6.10 -4.98
N ASN A 34 12.58 6.35 -4.25
CA ASN A 34 13.71 7.08 -4.79
C ASN A 34 14.65 6.14 -5.54
N SER A 35 15.80 6.66 -5.97
CA SER A 35 16.76 5.86 -6.75
C SER A 35 17.35 4.70 -5.97
N ASP A 36 17.32 4.77 -4.65
CA ASP A 36 17.80 3.69 -3.79
C ASP A 36 16.69 2.70 -3.45
N GLY A 37 15.49 2.94 -3.96
CA GLY A 37 14.36 2.07 -3.70
C GLY A 37 13.61 2.37 -2.41
N VAL A 38 14.01 3.41 -1.68
CA VAL A 38 13.38 3.77 -0.41
C VAL A 38 12.03 4.43 -0.68
N LEU A 39 11.03 4.02 0.07
CA LEU A 39 9.69 4.57 -0.09
C LEU A 39 9.65 6.04 0.32
N GLU A 40 9.21 6.89 -0.58
CA GLU A 40 9.10 8.32 -0.33
C GLU A 40 7.67 8.75 -0.07
N ARG A 41 6.72 8.16 -0.76
CA ARG A 41 5.32 8.48 -0.54
C ARG A 41 4.43 7.42 -1.15
N THR A 42 3.17 7.45 -0.76
CA THR A 42 2.14 6.63 -1.39
C THR A 42 1.13 7.54 -2.05
N ILE A 43 0.51 7.03 -3.12
CA ILE A 43 -0.54 7.75 -3.83
C ILE A 43 -1.71 6.80 -3.97
N THR A 44 -2.87 7.24 -3.51
CA THR A 44 -4.09 6.44 -3.59
C THR A 44 -5.02 6.99 -4.66
N ASP A 45 -6.00 6.19 -5.03
CA ASP A 45 -7.05 6.61 -5.94
C ASP A 45 -7.74 7.89 -5.43
N GLY A 46 -7.97 7.98 -4.12
CA GLY A 46 -8.57 9.16 -3.53
C GLY A 46 -7.72 10.40 -3.69
N ASP A 47 -6.40 10.26 -3.57
CA ASP A 47 -5.49 11.40 -3.76
C ASP A 47 -5.61 11.95 -5.16
N LEU A 48 -5.61 11.07 -6.15
CA LEU A 48 -5.69 11.49 -7.55
C LEU A 48 -7.05 12.06 -7.88
N ARG A 49 -8.10 11.45 -7.36
CA ARG A 49 -9.46 11.95 -7.60
C ARG A 49 -9.63 13.36 -7.05
N ARG A 50 -9.16 13.60 -5.83
CA ARG A 50 -9.24 14.93 -5.23
C ARG A 50 -8.45 15.94 -6.04
N PHE A 51 -7.29 15.55 -6.55
CA PHE A 51 -6.49 16.46 -7.37
C PHE A 51 -7.24 16.85 -8.65
N VAL A 52 -7.82 15.88 -9.34
CA VAL A 52 -8.54 16.14 -10.57
C VAL A 52 -9.75 17.03 -10.33
N LEU A 53 -10.48 16.79 -9.25
CA LEU A 53 -11.64 17.60 -8.91
C LEU A 53 -11.24 19.03 -8.55
N ASP A 54 -10.10 19.20 -7.93
CA ASP A 54 -9.64 20.50 -7.46
C ASP A 54 -8.93 21.29 -8.56
N LYS A 55 -8.08 20.64 -9.33
CA LYS A 55 -7.29 21.30 -10.37
C LYS A 55 -7.83 21.09 -11.78
N GLY A 56 -8.63 20.07 -11.99
CA GLY A 56 -9.26 19.82 -13.29
C GLY A 56 -8.31 19.39 -14.38
N SER A 57 -7.12 18.91 -14.05
CA SER A 57 -6.13 18.57 -15.06
C SER A 57 -5.57 17.17 -14.87
N LEU A 58 -5.42 16.45 -15.97
CA LEU A 58 -4.76 15.16 -15.99
C LEU A 58 -3.30 15.28 -16.42
N ASP A 59 -2.90 16.45 -16.87
CA ASP A 59 -1.56 16.68 -17.39
C ASP A 59 -0.56 17.07 -16.32
N GLY A 60 -1.03 17.36 -15.10
CA GLY A 60 -0.14 17.72 -14.01
C GLY A 60 0.73 16.56 -13.57
N SER A 61 1.78 16.87 -12.83
CA SER A 61 2.68 15.87 -12.28
C SER A 61 2.18 15.40 -10.92
N VAL A 62 2.49 14.17 -10.55
CA VAL A 62 2.18 13.68 -9.22
C VAL A 62 2.92 14.48 -8.15
N ASP A 63 3.97 15.20 -8.51
CA ASP A 63 4.67 16.07 -7.57
C ASP A 63 3.81 17.23 -7.09
N GLU A 64 2.76 17.55 -7.81
CA GLU A 64 1.85 18.63 -7.42
C GLU A 64 0.86 18.21 -6.35
N LEU A 65 0.80 16.90 -6.04
CA LEU A 65 -0.05 16.42 -4.97
C LEU A 65 0.50 16.91 -3.63
N PRO A 66 -0.38 17.14 -2.65
CA PRO A 66 0.07 17.56 -1.33
C PRO A 66 1.07 16.55 -0.75
N GLU A 67 2.14 17.08 -0.17
CA GLU A 67 3.12 16.23 0.47
C GLU A 67 2.55 15.64 1.75
N LYS A 68 2.86 14.38 1.98
CA LYS A 68 2.58 13.74 3.27
C LYS A 68 3.50 12.55 3.40
N SER A 69 4.00 12.34 4.60
CA SER A 69 4.85 11.19 4.88
C SER A 69 4.00 9.93 4.89
N PRO A 70 4.48 8.86 4.30
CA PRO A 70 3.71 7.61 4.32
C PRO A 70 3.69 7.03 5.72
N ILE A 71 2.59 6.39 6.07
CA ILE A 71 2.48 5.64 7.31
C ILE A 71 2.88 4.22 6.97
N VAL A 72 3.94 3.74 7.61
CA VAL A 72 4.52 2.45 7.28
C VAL A 72 4.68 1.61 8.55
N VAL A 73 4.83 0.31 8.36
CA VAL A 73 5.18 -0.61 9.45
C VAL A 73 6.30 -1.52 8.97
N THR A 74 6.93 -2.19 9.91
CA THR A 74 7.91 -3.22 9.60
C THR A 74 7.23 -4.58 9.62
N SER A 75 7.95 -5.61 9.19
CA SER A 75 7.36 -6.94 9.05
C SER A 75 6.96 -7.58 10.38
N ASP A 76 7.47 -7.06 11.49
CA ASP A 76 7.14 -7.59 12.80
C ASP A 76 5.92 -6.93 13.45
N ALA A 77 5.28 -5.99 12.77
CA ALA A 77 4.09 -5.34 13.30
C ALA A 77 2.94 -6.34 13.42
N SER A 78 2.24 -6.28 14.53
CA SER A 78 1.10 -7.17 14.76
C SER A 78 -0.12 -6.68 13.99
N ASN A 79 -1.08 -7.57 13.80
CA ASN A 79 -2.35 -7.18 13.19
C ASN A 79 -3.06 -6.08 13.98
N ASN A 80 -2.94 -6.12 15.30
CA ASN A 80 -3.52 -5.07 16.14
C ASN A 80 -2.88 -3.72 15.90
N GLU A 81 -1.57 -3.68 15.76
CA GLU A 81 -0.88 -2.44 15.45
C GLU A 81 -1.31 -1.88 14.11
N VAL A 82 -1.37 -2.75 13.10
CA VAL A 82 -1.75 -2.35 11.75
C VAL A 82 -3.20 -1.86 11.75
N SER A 83 -4.09 -2.61 12.37
CA SER A 83 -5.50 -2.25 12.43
C SER A 83 -5.71 -0.92 13.16
N THR A 84 -4.99 -0.71 14.25
CA THR A 84 -5.06 0.54 15.01
C THR A 84 -4.61 1.73 14.17
N LEU A 85 -3.53 1.55 13.42
CA LEU A 85 -3.03 2.61 12.55
C LEU A 85 -4.03 2.92 11.44
N MET A 86 -4.61 1.91 10.84
CA MET A 86 -5.63 2.12 9.80
C MET A 86 -6.82 2.90 10.34
N TYR A 87 -7.28 2.52 11.52
CA TYR A 87 -8.42 3.19 12.13
C TYR A 87 -8.09 4.64 12.52
N ARG A 88 -6.94 4.82 13.15
CA ARG A 88 -6.53 6.14 13.62
C ARG A 88 -6.36 7.13 12.49
N HIS A 89 -5.83 6.68 11.37
CA HIS A 89 -5.53 7.55 10.23
C HIS A 89 -6.57 7.49 9.12
N GLY A 90 -7.57 6.63 9.25
CA GLY A 90 -8.61 6.50 8.22
C GLY A 90 -8.09 6.00 6.90
N ILE A 91 -7.11 5.09 6.92
CA ILE A 91 -6.48 4.58 5.70
C ILE A 91 -6.75 3.09 5.56
N ASN A 92 -6.66 2.62 4.32
CA ASN A 92 -6.96 1.24 3.98
C ASN A 92 -5.74 0.44 3.57
N HIS A 93 -4.59 1.09 3.49
CA HIS A 93 -3.36 0.45 3.03
C HIS A 93 -2.21 0.94 3.88
N ILE A 94 -1.34 0.03 4.30
CA ILE A 94 -0.11 0.40 5.01
C ILE A 94 1.04 -0.37 4.38
N PRO A 95 2.03 0.33 3.80
CA PRO A 95 3.21 -0.33 3.28
C PRO A 95 4.01 -1.01 4.39
N VAL A 96 4.59 -2.15 4.06
CA VAL A 96 5.54 -2.82 4.93
C VAL A 96 6.93 -2.55 4.37
N VAL A 97 7.81 -2.04 5.20
CA VAL A 97 9.16 -1.72 4.77
C VAL A 97 10.18 -2.49 5.62
N ASP A 98 11.37 -2.64 5.09
CA ASP A 98 12.46 -3.27 5.84
C ASP A 98 13.21 -2.20 6.64
N ALA A 99 14.30 -2.58 7.28
CA ALA A 99 15.06 -1.68 8.13
C ALA A 99 15.68 -0.49 7.39
N THR A 100 15.79 -0.59 6.08
CA THR A 100 16.37 0.48 5.26
C THR A 100 15.30 1.34 4.60
N GLY A 101 14.02 1.00 4.79
CA GLY A 101 12.92 1.74 4.20
C GLY A 101 12.46 1.25 2.85
N LEU A 102 12.98 0.12 2.38
CA LEU A 102 12.56 -0.46 1.11
C LEU A 102 11.22 -1.16 1.29
N PRO A 103 10.25 -0.90 0.43
CA PRO A 103 8.95 -1.57 0.54
C PRO A 103 9.08 -3.05 0.20
N ILE A 104 8.54 -3.90 1.06
CA ILE A 104 8.59 -5.33 0.90
C ILE A 104 7.20 -5.98 0.89
N GLY A 105 6.17 -5.21 1.12
CA GLY A 105 4.81 -5.73 1.10
C GLY A 105 3.82 -4.66 1.43
N ILE A 106 2.59 -5.08 1.63
CA ILE A 106 1.50 -4.17 1.93
C ILE A 106 0.44 -4.89 2.75
N HIS A 107 -0.08 -4.17 3.74
CA HIS A 107 -1.28 -4.60 4.44
C HIS A 107 -2.46 -3.86 3.85
N THR A 108 -3.51 -4.58 3.57
CA THR A 108 -4.77 -3.98 3.15
C THR A 108 -5.77 -4.18 4.27
N ARG A 109 -6.82 -3.39 4.29
CA ARG A 109 -7.85 -3.54 5.32
C ARG A 109 -8.47 -4.95 5.27
N GLU A 110 -8.72 -5.45 4.09
CA GLU A 110 -9.23 -6.80 3.94
C GLU A 110 -8.27 -7.84 4.47
N GLY A 111 -6.99 -7.68 4.13
CA GLY A 111 -5.96 -8.60 4.59
C GLY A 111 -5.83 -8.61 6.11
N VAL A 112 -5.93 -7.46 6.74
CA VAL A 112 -5.87 -7.36 8.18
C VAL A 112 -7.09 -8.02 8.82
N ASP A 113 -8.25 -7.74 8.27
CA ASP A 113 -9.50 -8.30 8.79
C ASP A 113 -9.52 -9.82 8.64
N THR A 114 -8.91 -10.34 7.59
CA THR A 114 -8.83 -11.76 7.36
C THR A 114 -7.54 -12.36 7.90
N ARG A 115 -6.68 -11.52 8.44
CA ARG A 115 -5.42 -11.90 9.06
C ARG A 115 -4.37 -12.45 8.14
N ILE A 116 -4.49 -12.16 6.87
CA ILE A 116 -3.45 -12.52 5.93
C ILE A 116 -2.34 -11.50 5.97
N LEU A 117 -1.13 -11.98 6.18
CA LEU A 117 0.05 -11.13 6.15
C LEU A 117 0.74 -11.32 4.82
N LEU A 118 0.90 -10.23 4.13
CA LEU A 118 1.31 -10.29 2.74
C LEU A 118 2.77 -10.55 2.53
N SER A 119 3.58 -10.22 3.49
CA SER A 119 5.01 -10.28 3.30
C SER A 119 5.63 -11.58 3.76
N VAL A 120 4.85 -12.60 4.01
CA VAL A 120 5.38 -13.88 4.48
C VAL A 120 5.62 -14.81 3.30
N PRO A 121 6.84 -14.87 2.80
CA PRO A 121 7.08 -15.57 1.54
C PRO A 121 7.16 -17.07 1.68
N HIS A 122 7.27 -17.58 2.88
CA HIS A 122 7.46 -18.99 3.11
C HIS A 122 6.21 -19.67 3.63
N MET A 123 5.07 -19.06 3.40
CA MET A 123 3.80 -19.62 3.85
C MET A 123 3.59 -21.00 3.27
N THR A 124 3.45 -21.99 4.12
CA THR A 124 3.20 -23.35 3.70
C THR A 124 1.71 -23.63 3.63
N GLY A 125 1.37 -24.82 3.14
CA GLY A 125 -0.03 -25.22 3.09
C GLY A 125 -0.66 -25.28 4.47
N GLU A 126 0.06 -25.76 5.45
CA GLU A 126 -0.46 -25.82 6.80
C GLU A 126 -0.69 -24.44 7.37
N GLU A 127 0.22 -23.55 7.14
CA GLU A 127 0.05 -22.20 7.61
C GLU A 127 -1.12 -21.53 6.96
N LYS A 128 -1.32 -21.78 5.69
CA LYS A 128 -2.44 -21.24 4.99
C LYS A 128 -3.74 -21.73 5.59
N GLU A 129 -3.81 -23.01 5.87
CA GLU A 129 -4.99 -23.59 6.46
C GLU A 129 -5.26 -23.00 7.84
N TYR A 130 -4.22 -22.87 8.63
CA TYR A 130 -4.33 -22.26 9.93
C TYR A 130 -4.87 -20.83 9.83
N ILE A 131 -4.38 -20.07 8.89
CA ILE A 131 -4.83 -18.71 8.69
C ILE A 131 -6.30 -18.68 8.33
N GLU A 132 -6.73 -19.57 7.48
CA GLU A 132 -8.14 -19.63 7.10
C GLU A 132 -9.02 -19.93 8.29
N GLN A 133 -8.60 -20.82 9.17
CA GLN A 133 -9.35 -21.10 10.36
C GLN A 133 -9.46 -19.88 11.25
N ALA A 134 -8.39 -19.16 11.35
CA ALA A 134 -8.42 -17.97 12.14
C ALA A 134 -9.31 -16.92 11.52
N PHE A 135 -9.40 -16.85 10.22
CA PHE A 135 -10.32 -15.96 9.58
C PHE A 135 -11.74 -16.26 9.97
N ASP A 136 -12.08 -17.52 10.01
CA ASP A 136 -13.43 -17.90 10.32
C ASP A 136 -13.81 -17.54 11.73
N THR A 137 -12.88 -17.40 12.61
CA THR A 137 -13.16 -17.03 13.96
C THR A 137 -13.00 -15.61 14.21
N ASN A 138 -12.38 -14.92 13.35
CA ASN A 138 -12.15 -13.71 13.58
C ASN A 138 -11.53 -13.16 12.87
N TRP A 139 -11.32 -13.90 12.42
CA TRP A 139 -10.56 -13.77 11.75
C TRP A 139 -10.44 -14.24 11.21
#